data_244077ece0ccb2de4573cd3b572c46fb
#
_entry.id   244077ece0ccb2de4573cd3b572c46fb
#
_cell.length_a   1.000
_cell.length_b   1.000
_cell.length_c   1.000
_cell.angle_alpha   90.00
_cell.angle_beta   90.00
_cell.angle_gamma   90.00
#
_symmetry.space_group_name_H-M   'P 1'
#
loop_
_entity.id
_entity.type
_entity.pdbx_description
1 polymer ?
#
loop_
_entity_poly.entity_id
_entity_poly.type
_entity_poly.pdbx_seq_one_letter_code
_entity_poly.pdbx_strand_id
1 'polypeptide(L)'
;GWLNNKRSSGKIAFLEIRDGSGYVQAVASTSDVSEEVWEEVEKATQESSLEVIGKVVKHPKQEGVFELQVSSFKLFSLAEEYPISPKEHGPEFLSDNRHLWLRSKRQWAILRVRDVIISAVNEYLHKENFIKFDSPIFTPNACEGTTTLFNVPYFDLGEAFLSQSGQLYLEAGIMSVGKCYDFGPVFRAEKSTTKRHLTEFWMMDAEAAFMEHDEHVVFQEGLIKYIVNKCLVECVE
;
A
#
# COMPACT_ATOMS: atom_id res chain seq x y z
N GLY A 1 2.99 -14.99 -12.03
CA GLY A 1 2.86 -13.54 -12.09
C GLY A 1 1.81 -13.04 -13.05
N TRP A 2 1.86 -11.75 -13.34
CA TRP A 2 0.94 -11.07 -14.28
C TRP A 2 1.74 -10.32 -15.34
N LEU A 3 1.24 -10.33 -16.57
CA LEU A 3 1.83 -9.63 -17.71
C LEU A 3 1.53 -8.12 -17.61
N ASN A 4 2.48 -7.34 -17.13
CA ASN A 4 2.31 -5.89 -17.01
C ASN A 4 2.35 -5.20 -18.39
N ASN A 5 3.25 -5.62 -19.27
CA ASN A 5 3.39 -5.10 -20.61
C ASN A 5 4.02 -6.12 -21.56
N LYS A 6 3.67 -6.07 -22.84
CA LYS A 6 4.24 -6.90 -23.89
C LYS A 6 4.60 -6.05 -25.11
N ARG A 7 5.80 -6.30 -25.63
CA ARG A 7 6.25 -5.77 -26.93
C ARG A 7 6.78 -6.91 -27.75
N SER A 8 6.25 -7.09 -28.94
CA SER A 8 6.71 -8.10 -29.88
C SER A 8 7.35 -7.46 -31.11
N SER A 9 8.43 -8.05 -31.60
CA SER A 9 9.12 -7.65 -32.82
C SER A 9 9.45 -8.91 -33.62
N GLY A 10 8.51 -9.33 -34.45
CA GLY A 10 8.63 -10.52 -35.28
C GLY A 10 8.81 -11.79 -34.46
N LYS A 11 10.05 -12.28 -34.34
CA LYS A 11 10.40 -13.55 -33.70
C LYS A 11 10.80 -13.41 -32.21
N ILE A 12 10.72 -12.20 -31.61
CA ILE A 12 11.11 -11.95 -30.24
C ILE A 12 9.99 -11.19 -29.54
N ALA A 13 9.64 -11.62 -28.34
CA ALA A 13 8.72 -10.94 -27.44
C ALA A 13 9.43 -10.53 -26.13
N PHE A 14 9.25 -9.29 -25.75
CA PHE A 14 9.68 -8.74 -24.46
C PHE A 14 8.47 -8.63 -23.56
N LEU A 15 8.50 -9.33 -22.45
CA LEU A 15 7.41 -9.47 -21.49
C LEU A 15 7.84 -8.83 -20.18
N GLU A 16 7.19 -7.75 -19.76
CA GLU A 16 7.38 -7.21 -18.42
C GLU A 16 6.42 -7.92 -17.47
N ILE A 17 6.95 -8.71 -16.56
CA ILE A 17 6.18 -9.54 -15.64
C ILE A 17 6.28 -8.96 -14.22
N ARG A 18 5.17 -8.98 -13.52
CA ARG A 18 5.04 -8.55 -12.12
C ARG A 18 4.53 -9.71 -11.28
N ASP A 19 5.09 -9.91 -10.08
CA ASP A 19 4.64 -10.96 -9.14
C ASP A 19 4.45 -10.49 -7.68
N GLY A 20 4.49 -9.18 -7.46
CA GLY A 20 4.39 -8.57 -6.13
C GLY A 20 5.74 -8.31 -5.46
N SER A 21 6.78 -9.12 -5.75
CA SER A 21 8.15 -8.82 -5.28
C SER A 21 8.80 -7.71 -6.12
N GLY A 22 8.37 -7.55 -7.38
CA GLY A 22 8.91 -6.56 -8.29
C GLY A 22 8.52 -6.83 -9.74
N TYR A 23 9.39 -6.36 -10.64
CA TYR A 23 9.23 -6.48 -12.08
C TYR A 23 10.46 -7.14 -12.67
N VAL A 24 10.25 -8.02 -13.64
CA VAL A 24 11.32 -8.63 -14.44
C VAL A 24 10.97 -8.56 -15.92
N GLN A 25 11.96 -8.27 -16.76
CA GLN A 25 11.84 -8.46 -18.19
C GLN A 25 12.11 -9.92 -18.52
N ALA A 26 11.14 -10.59 -19.15
CA ALA A 26 11.33 -11.90 -19.73
C ALA A 26 11.40 -11.76 -21.26
N VAL A 27 12.34 -12.49 -21.87
CA VAL A 27 12.57 -12.46 -23.32
C VAL A 27 12.26 -13.85 -23.87
N ALA A 28 11.24 -13.93 -24.74
CA ALA A 28 10.90 -15.14 -25.48
C ALA A 28 11.31 -14.99 -26.94
N SER A 29 11.93 -16.03 -27.48
CA SER A 29 12.30 -16.09 -28.91
C SER A 29 11.79 -17.39 -29.52
N THR A 30 11.32 -17.32 -30.76
CA THR A 30 10.89 -18.51 -31.55
C THR A 30 12.00 -19.52 -31.77
N SER A 31 13.27 -19.12 -31.57
CA SER A 31 14.42 -20.04 -31.63
C SER A 31 14.64 -20.82 -30.33
N ASP A 32 14.12 -20.32 -29.20
CA ASP A 32 14.44 -20.81 -27.86
C ASP A 32 13.27 -21.54 -27.20
N VAL A 33 12.05 -21.38 -27.74
CA VAL A 33 10.82 -22.03 -27.23
C VAL A 33 10.11 -22.81 -28.32
N SER A 34 9.24 -23.76 -27.91
CA SER A 34 8.41 -24.50 -28.87
C SER A 34 7.32 -23.62 -29.50
N GLU A 35 6.74 -24.08 -30.59
CA GLU A 35 5.67 -23.38 -31.31
C GLU A 35 4.43 -23.18 -30.40
N GLU A 36 4.08 -24.20 -29.61
CA GLU A 36 2.97 -24.14 -28.64
C GLU A 36 3.22 -23.05 -27.57
N VAL A 37 4.43 -22.97 -27.03
CA VAL A 37 4.81 -21.93 -26.06
C VAL A 37 4.78 -20.56 -26.69
N TRP A 38 5.24 -20.43 -27.93
CA TRP A 38 5.18 -19.16 -28.64
C TRP A 38 3.74 -18.70 -28.89
N GLU A 39 2.84 -19.60 -29.25
CA GLU A 39 1.41 -19.28 -29.41
C GLU A 39 0.80 -18.75 -28.09
N GLU A 40 1.13 -19.33 -26.94
CA GLU A 40 0.66 -18.82 -25.64
C GLU A 40 1.22 -17.43 -25.34
N VAL A 41 2.48 -17.17 -25.66
CA VAL A 41 3.11 -15.85 -25.54
C VAL A 41 2.38 -14.84 -26.43
N GLU A 42 2.04 -15.21 -27.66
CA GLU A 42 1.31 -14.31 -28.58
C GLU A 42 -0.12 -14.00 -28.10
N LYS A 43 -0.82 -14.99 -27.59
CA LYS A 43 -2.19 -14.84 -27.06
C LYS A 43 -2.26 -13.98 -25.80
N ALA A 44 -1.20 -13.99 -24.96
CA ALA A 44 -1.20 -13.27 -23.70
C ALA A 44 -1.45 -11.77 -23.86
N THR A 45 -2.43 -11.24 -23.15
CA THR A 45 -2.79 -9.83 -23.08
C THR A 45 -2.32 -9.20 -21.76
N GLN A 46 -2.30 -7.87 -21.68
CA GLN A 46 -1.96 -7.16 -20.45
C GLN A 46 -2.83 -7.64 -19.28
N GLU A 47 -2.22 -7.87 -18.13
CA GLU A 47 -2.82 -8.39 -16.90
C GLU A 47 -3.24 -9.87 -16.95
N SER A 48 -2.95 -10.60 -18.02
CA SER A 48 -3.07 -12.06 -18.01
C SER A 48 -2.20 -12.68 -16.94
N SER A 49 -2.71 -13.71 -16.25
CA SER A 49 -1.95 -14.47 -15.26
C SER A 49 -1.19 -15.62 -15.91
N LEU A 50 0.06 -15.82 -15.50
CA LEU A 50 0.97 -16.72 -16.19
C LEU A 50 2.07 -17.26 -15.28
N GLU A 51 2.71 -18.32 -15.75
CA GLU A 51 3.95 -18.85 -15.22
C GLU A 51 5.03 -18.77 -16.30
N VAL A 52 6.23 -18.34 -15.91
CA VAL A 52 7.38 -18.33 -16.81
C VAL A 52 8.53 -19.08 -16.14
N ILE A 53 9.13 -19.98 -16.87
CA ILE A 53 10.38 -20.64 -16.50
C ILE A 53 11.45 -20.21 -17.50
N GLY A 54 12.63 -19.88 -16.99
CA GLY A 54 13.71 -19.45 -17.85
C GLY A 54 15.04 -19.31 -17.12
N LYS A 55 16.06 -18.95 -17.87
CA LYS A 55 17.41 -18.73 -17.38
C LYS A 55 17.61 -17.23 -17.07
N VAL A 56 18.08 -16.94 -15.87
CA VAL A 56 18.48 -15.58 -15.50
C VAL A 56 19.79 -15.24 -16.22
N VAL A 57 19.79 -14.17 -16.98
CA VAL A 57 20.94 -13.66 -17.73
C VAL A 57 21.15 -12.16 -17.47
N LYS A 58 22.38 -11.70 -17.65
CA LYS A 58 22.66 -10.25 -17.56
C LYS A 58 22.04 -9.52 -18.73
N HIS A 59 21.41 -8.38 -18.45
CA HIS A 59 20.87 -7.52 -19.51
C HIS A 59 22.00 -7.02 -20.42
N PRO A 60 21.86 -7.12 -21.76
CA PRO A 60 22.96 -6.89 -22.70
C PRO A 60 23.48 -5.43 -22.74
N LYS A 61 22.68 -4.47 -22.26
CA LYS A 61 23.00 -3.03 -22.36
C LYS A 61 23.00 -2.30 -21.02
N GLN A 62 22.56 -2.94 -19.94
CA GLN A 62 22.43 -2.30 -18.62
C GLN A 62 23.21 -3.09 -17.59
N GLU A 63 24.23 -2.46 -17.00
CA GLU A 63 25.03 -3.08 -15.95
C GLU A 63 24.20 -3.24 -14.66
N GLY A 64 24.34 -4.39 -14.00
CA GLY A 64 23.60 -4.70 -12.77
C GLY A 64 22.15 -5.15 -12.97
N VAL A 65 21.62 -5.08 -14.18
CA VAL A 65 20.26 -5.52 -14.51
C VAL A 65 20.28 -6.94 -15.06
N PHE A 66 19.29 -7.72 -14.67
CA PHE A 66 19.08 -9.10 -15.14
C PHE A 66 17.74 -9.24 -15.86
N GLU A 67 17.69 -10.16 -16.81
CA GLU A 67 16.46 -10.55 -17.51
C GLU A 67 16.29 -12.06 -17.49
N LEU A 68 15.08 -12.54 -17.77
CA LEU A 68 14.74 -13.94 -17.82
C LEU A 68 14.62 -14.41 -19.27
N GLN A 69 15.56 -15.22 -19.73
CA GLN A 69 15.45 -15.88 -21.04
C GLN A 69 14.48 -17.06 -20.94
N VAL A 70 13.34 -16.94 -21.59
CA VAL A 70 12.21 -17.86 -21.46
C VAL A 70 12.54 -19.22 -22.08
N SER A 71 12.31 -20.30 -21.31
CA SER A 71 12.34 -21.69 -21.80
C SER A 71 10.95 -22.33 -21.79
N SER A 72 10.06 -21.87 -20.92
CA SER A 72 8.66 -22.31 -20.86
C SER A 72 7.76 -21.14 -20.45
N PHE A 73 6.57 -21.11 -20.99
CA PHE A 73 5.53 -20.13 -20.68
C PHE A 73 4.18 -20.85 -20.61
N LYS A 74 3.42 -20.57 -19.57
CA LYS A 74 2.09 -21.13 -19.38
C LYS A 74 1.11 -20.03 -19.01
N LEU A 75 0.09 -19.88 -19.83
CA LEU A 75 -1.01 -18.94 -19.58
C LEU A 75 -2.06 -19.63 -18.68
N PHE A 76 -2.34 -19.08 -17.50
CA PHE A 76 -3.38 -19.59 -16.61
C PHE A 76 -4.73 -18.96 -16.90
N SER A 77 -4.76 -17.65 -17.13
CA SER A 77 -5.96 -16.90 -17.45
C SER A 77 -5.65 -15.76 -18.39
N LEU A 78 -6.38 -15.69 -19.47
CA LEU A 78 -6.36 -14.58 -20.40
C LEU A 78 -7.18 -13.42 -19.82
N ALA A 79 -6.56 -12.25 -19.68
CA ALA A 79 -7.28 -11.07 -19.24
C ALA A 79 -8.05 -10.47 -20.43
N GLU A 80 -9.24 -9.97 -20.12
CA GLU A 80 -10.03 -9.15 -21.04
C GLU A 80 -9.40 -7.77 -21.22
N GLU A 81 -10.12 -6.82 -21.83
CA GLU A 81 -9.63 -5.47 -22.06
C GLU A 81 -9.29 -4.78 -20.72
N TYR A 82 -8.02 -4.34 -20.60
CA TYR A 82 -7.54 -3.62 -19.43
C TYR A 82 -7.65 -2.11 -19.65
N PRO A 83 -8.47 -1.39 -18.87
CA PRO A 83 -8.83 -0.01 -19.19
C PRO A 83 -7.71 1.00 -18.92
N ILE A 84 -6.74 0.67 -18.06
CA ILE A 84 -5.61 1.55 -17.75
C ILE A 84 -4.49 1.30 -18.77
N SER A 85 -4.32 2.23 -19.69
CA SER A 85 -3.27 2.19 -20.71
C SER A 85 -2.06 3.03 -20.31
N PRO A 86 -0.92 2.98 -21.05
CA PRO A 86 0.26 3.80 -20.77
C PRO A 86 0.07 5.33 -20.88
N LYS A 87 -1.06 5.79 -21.46
CA LYS A 87 -1.38 7.22 -21.53
C LYS A 87 -1.74 7.78 -20.16
N GLU A 88 -1.64 9.10 -20.00
CA GLU A 88 -2.07 9.79 -18.79
C GLU A 88 -3.59 9.68 -18.61
N HIS A 89 -4.02 9.35 -17.40
CA HIS A 89 -5.42 9.24 -17.00
C HIS A 89 -5.73 10.25 -15.90
N GLY A 90 -6.92 10.84 -15.95
CA GLY A 90 -7.40 11.75 -14.90
C GLY A 90 -7.67 11.05 -13.56
N PRO A 91 -7.66 11.80 -12.45
CA PRO A 91 -7.83 11.23 -11.11
C PRO A 91 -9.21 10.57 -10.90
N GLU A 92 -10.26 11.07 -11.53
CA GLU A 92 -11.60 10.51 -11.46
C GLU A 92 -11.62 9.09 -12.06
N PHE A 93 -11.16 8.95 -13.31
CA PHE A 93 -11.05 7.66 -13.98
C PHE A 93 -10.21 6.65 -13.18
N LEU A 94 -9.07 7.09 -12.63
CA LEU A 94 -8.21 6.23 -11.81
C LEU A 94 -8.89 5.81 -10.50
N SER A 95 -9.69 6.70 -9.90
CA SER A 95 -10.44 6.40 -8.68
C SER A 95 -11.56 5.40 -8.93
N ASP A 96 -12.28 5.54 -10.04
CA ASP A 96 -13.34 4.60 -10.45
C ASP A 96 -12.77 3.20 -10.77
N ASN A 97 -11.51 3.16 -11.25
CA ASN A 97 -10.77 1.94 -11.53
C ASN A 97 -9.71 1.63 -10.46
N ARG A 98 -9.93 2.01 -9.20
CA ARG A 98 -8.94 1.93 -8.12
C ARG A 98 -8.38 0.52 -7.92
N HIS A 99 -9.20 -0.50 -8.01
CA HIS A 99 -8.81 -1.91 -7.89
C HIS A 99 -7.77 -2.35 -8.95
N LEU A 100 -7.77 -1.70 -10.11
CA LEU A 100 -6.79 -1.90 -11.17
C LEU A 100 -5.61 -0.93 -11.02
N TRP A 101 -5.88 0.32 -10.65
CA TRP A 101 -4.84 1.34 -10.45
C TRP A 101 -3.82 0.94 -9.39
N LEU A 102 -4.24 0.24 -8.34
CA LEU A 102 -3.34 -0.29 -7.31
C LEU A 102 -2.19 -1.16 -7.87
N ARG A 103 -2.33 -1.72 -9.06
CA ARG A 103 -1.32 -2.54 -9.74
C ARG A 103 -0.21 -1.71 -10.40
N SER A 104 -0.38 -0.40 -10.53
CA SER A 104 0.63 0.48 -11.13
C SER A 104 1.89 0.55 -10.26
N LYS A 105 3.06 0.73 -10.91
CA LYS A 105 4.37 0.86 -10.22
C LYS A 105 4.34 1.91 -9.10
N ARG A 106 3.70 3.06 -9.38
CA ARG A 106 3.58 4.14 -8.39
C ARG A 106 2.76 3.73 -7.16
N GLN A 107 1.62 3.07 -7.37
CA GLN A 107 0.77 2.64 -6.24
C GLN A 107 1.44 1.50 -5.46
N TRP A 108 2.09 0.58 -6.16
CA TRP A 108 2.89 -0.47 -5.55
C TRP A 108 3.98 0.11 -4.63
N ALA A 109 4.75 1.09 -5.11
CA ALA A 109 5.77 1.76 -4.31
C ALA A 109 5.18 2.49 -3.10
N ILE A 110 4.05 3.21 -3.28
CA ILE A 110 3.35 3.89 -2.18
C ILE A 110 2.92 2.89 -1.10
N LEU A 111 2.38 1.72 -1.49
CA LEU A 111 1.95 0.70 -0.54
C LEU A 111 3.12 0.11 0.25
N ARG A 112 4.27 -0.10 -0.38
CA ARG A 112 5.49 -0.59 0.30
C ARG A 112 6.05 0.45 1.27
N VAL A 113 6.15 1.71 0.86
CA VAL A 113 6.58 2.80 1.76
C VAL A 113 5.62 2.93 2.94
N ARG A 114 4.30 2.84 2.70
CA ARG A 114 3.30 2.87 3.76
C ARG A 114 3.48 1.73 4.76
N ASP A 115 3.76 0.52 4.30
CA ASP A 115 4.01 -0.64 5.16
C ASP A 115 5.23 -0.43 6.05
N VAL A 116 6.32 0.08 5.48
CA VAL A 116 7.55 0.43 6.23
C VAL A 116 7.27 1.51 7.28
N ILE A 117 6.46 2.55 6.95
CA ILE A 117 6.08 3.60 7.90
C ILE A 117 5.29 2.99 9.08
N ILE A 118 4.31 2.13 8.80
CA ILE A 118 3.50 1.49 9.84
C ILE A 118 4.37 0.64 10.77
N SER A 119 5.27 -0.16 10.19
CA SER A 119 6.24 -0.95 10.95
C SER A 119 7.14 -0.07 11.81
N ALA A 120 7.67 1.02 11.24
CA ALA A 120 8.54 1.95 11.96
C ALA A 120 7.85 2.62 13.15
N VAL A 121 6.59 3.04 12.97
CA VAL A 121 5.78 3.62 14.05
C VAL A 121 5.63 2.61 15.19
N ASN A 122 5.19 1.39 14.90
CA ASN A 122 5.01 0.36 15.93
C ASN A 122 6.33 0.02 16.64
N GLU A 123 7.42 -0.15 15.90
CA GLU A 123 8.73 -0.46 16.47
C GLU A 123 9.26 0.65 17.37
N TYR A 124 9.14 1.91 16.93
CA TYR A 124 9.60 3.03 17.74
C TYR A 124 8.80 3.15 19.03
N LEU A 125 7.48 3.08 18.97
CA LEU A 125 6.61 3.19 20.13
C LEU A 125 6.85 2.05 21.13
N HIS A 126 7.05 0.82 20.66
CA HIS A 126 7.43 -0.30 21.53
C HIS A 126 8.80 -0.09 22.18
N LYS A 127 9.80 0.45 21.48
CA LYS A 127 11.12 0.78 22.07
C LYS A 127 11.02 1.84 23.15
N GLU A 128 10.09 2.79 23.02
CA GLU A 128 9.80 3.83 24.00
C GLU A 128 8.84 3.37 25.11
N ASN A 129 8.55 2.06 25.17
CA ASN A 129 7.70 1.40 26.15
C ASN A 129 6.21 1.82 26.08
N PHE A 130 5.72 2.19 24.90
CA PHE A 130 4.28 2.34 24.68
C PHE A 130 3.63 0.99 24.42
N ILE A 131 2.48 0.78 25.01
CA ILE A 131 1.65 -0.41 24.81
C ILE A 131 0.62 -0.10 23.72
N LYS A 132 0.51 -0.97 22.72
CA LYS A 132 -0.55 -0.85 21.71
C LYS A 132 -1.91 -1.13 22.37
N PHE A 133 -2.83 -0.19 22.19
CA PHE A 133 -4.11 -0.17 22.87
C PHE A 133 -5.20 0.24 21.87
N ASP A 134 -5.76 -0.74 21.17
CA ASP A 134 -6.71 -0.47 20.08
C ASP A 134 -8.00 0.14 20.62
N SER A 135 -8.29 1.38 20.20
CA SER A 135 -9.48 2.12 20.62
C SER A 135 -10.73 1.65 19.87
N PRO A 136 -11.90 1.61 20.51
CA PRO A 136 -13.16 1.30 19.83
C PRO A 136 -13.50 2.31 18.72
N ILE A 137 -13.99 1.80 17.59
CA ILE A 137 -14.46 2.65 16.49
C ILE A 137 -15.84 3.24 16.79
N PHE A 138 -16.74 2.46 17.40
CA PHE A 138 -18.05 2.95 17.81
C PHE A 138 -17.95 3.71 19.12
N THR A 139 -18.48 4.92 19.14
CA THR A 139 -18.43 5.81 20.31
C THR A 139 -19.76 6.53 20.50
N PRO A 140 -20.20 6.79 21.73
CA PRO A 140 -21.32 7.71 21.99
C PRO A 140 -20.88 9.19 22.03
N ASN A 141 -19.56 9.48 22.01
CA ASN A 141 -19.01 10.80 22.31
C ASN A 141 -18.26 11.42 21.09
N ALA A 142 -18.38 12.74 20.94
CA ALA A 142 -17.49 13.50 20.10
C ALA A 142 -16.16 13.74 20.82
N CYS A 143 -15.04 13.58 20.15
CA CYS A 143 -13.70 13.89 20.67
C CYS A 143 -13.25 15.29 20.28
N GLU A 144 -13.43 15.64 19.01
CA GLU A 144 -13.04 16.94 18.45
C GLU A 144 -14.15 17.97 18.62
N GLY A 145 -13.80 19.24 18.62
CA GLY A 145 -14.72 20.36 18.82
C GLY A 145 -15.80 20.55 17.73
N THR A 146 -15.87 19.66 16.76
CA THR A 146 -16.91 19.64 15.74
C THR A 146 -18.07 18.75 16.17
N THR A 147 -19.28 19.19 15.86
CA THR A 147 -20.51 18.47 16.24
C THR A 147 -20.97 17.45 15.19
N THR A 148 -20.31 17.39 14.03
CA THR A 148 -20.73 16.53 12.92
C THR A 148 -20.02 15.19 13.00
N LEU A 149 -20.77 14.14 13.29
CA LEU A 149 -20.31 12.77 13.35
C LEU A 149 -21.05 11.90 12.31
N PHE A 150 -20.42 10.85 11.85
CA PHE A 150 -21.12 9.80 11.11
C PHE A 150 -21.94 8.96 12.09
N ASN A 151 -23.26 9.04 11.98
CA ASN A 151 -24.20 8.30 12.81
C ASN A 151 -24.40 6.88 12.27
N VAL A 152 -24.44 5.93 13.16
CA VAL A 152 -24.72 4.52 12.86
C VAL A 152 -25.86 4.04 13.76
N PRO A 153 -26.98 3.55 13.22
CA PRO A 153 -28.01 2.88 14.02
C PRO A 153 -27.41 1.70 14.78
N TYR A 154 -27.59 1.68 16.12
CA TYR A 154 -26.94 0.68 16.95
C TYR A 154 -27.95 -0.22 17.64
N PHE A 155 -28.52 -1.15 16.91
CA PHE A 155 -29.57 -2.07 17.37
C PHE A 155 -30.74 -1.33 18.00
N ASP A 156 -31.31 -1.90 19.09
CA ASP A 156 -32.34 -1.26 19.93
C ASP A 156 -31.73 -0.36 21.02
N LEU A 157 -30.42 -0.15 21.01
CA LEU A 157 -29.68 0.58 22.05
C LEU A 157 -29.50 2.08 21.75
N GLY A 158 -30.04 2.55 20.60
CA GLY A 158 -29.98 3.95 20.19
C GLY A 158 -28.97 4.20 19.06
N GLU A 159 -28.19 5.25 19.18
CA GLU A 159 -27.25 5.68 18.15
C GLU A 159 -25.80 5.53 18.64
N ALA A 160 -24.93 5.10 17.76
CA ALA A 160 -23.49 5.18 17.91
C ALA A 160 -22.90 6.04 16.78
N PHE A 161 -21.69 6.51 16.97
CA PHE A 161 -20.98 7.32 15.97
C PHE A 161 -19.65 6.68 15.64
N LEU A 162 -19.15 6.94 14.43
CA LEU A 162 -17.79 6.59 14.08
C LEU A 162 -16.81 7.57 14.73
N SER A 163 -15.78 7.04 15.38
CA SER A 163 -14.83 7.82 16.20
C SER A 163 -13.99 8.79 15.36
N GLN A 164 -13.75 9.96 15.90
CA GLN A 164 -12.87 10.99 15.31
C GLN A 164 -11.40 10.83 15.72
N SER A 165 -11.13 10.11 16.83
CA SER A 165 -9.80 9.87 17.42
C SER A 165 -9.92 8.79 18.49
N GLY A 166 -8.83 8.12 18.79
CA GLY A 166 -8.70 7.22 19.93
C GLY A 166 -8.41 7.92 21.26
N GLN A 167 -8.15 9.23 21.25
CA GLN A 167 -7.63 10.02 22.36
C GLN A 167 -8.37 9.75 23.68
N LEU A 168 -9.70 9.91 23.72
CA LEU A 168 -10.47 9.76 24.95
C LEU A 168 -10.34 8.37 25.60
N TYR A 169 -10.16 7.35 24.78
CA TYR A 169 -9.98 5.99 25.25
C TYR A 169 -8.54 5.75 25.73
N LEU A 170 -7.56 6.32 25.03
CA LEU A 170 -6.15 6.27 25.41
C LEU A 170 -5.88 7.06 26.69
N GLU A 171 -6.53 8.20 26.92
CA GLU A 171 -6.44 8.94 28.19
C GLU A 171 -6.90 8.08 29.37
N ALA A 172 -7.93 7.26 29.20
CA ALA A 172 -8.29 6.28 30.21
C ALA A 172 -7.25 5.15 30.31
N GLY A 173 -6.68 4.75 29.17
CA GLY A 173 -5.64 3.69 29.09
C GLY A 173 -4.37 4.03 29.85
N ILE A 174 -3.87 5.28 29.77
CA ILE A 174 -2.64 5.68 30.49
C ILE A 174 -2.77 5.59 32.00
N MET A 175 -3.97 5.66 32.54
CA MET A 175 -4.21 5.45 33.98
C MET A 175 -3.92 4.01 34.40
N SER A 176 -3.90 3.08 33.47
CA SER A 176 -3.58 1.66 33.72
C SER A 176 -2.14 1.33 33.33
N VAL A 177 -1.69 1.73 32.14
CA VAL A 177 -0.42 1.25 31.56
C VAL A 177 0.65 2.34 31.47
N GLY A 178 0.34 3.59 31.77
CA GLY A 178 1.25 4.72 31.79
C GLY A 178 1.57 5.32 30.42
N LYS A 179 1.81 4.50 29.40
CA LYS A 179 2.04 4.90 28.02
C LYS A 179 1.31 3.95 27.08
N CYS A 180 0.45 4.47 26.24
CA CYS A 180 -0.23 3.65 25.24
C CYS A 180 -0.43 4.42 23.92
N TYR A 181 -0.73 3.66 22.87
CA TYR A 181 -1.01 4.22 21.55
C TYR A 181 -2.01 3.35 20.82
N ASP A 182 -2.72 3.96 19.88
CA ASP A 182 -3.41 3.23 18.82
C ASP A 182 -2.90 3.63 17.44
N PHE A 183 -3.26 2.84 16.46
CA PHE A 183 -3.07 3.15 15.06
C PHE A 183 -4.20 2.52 14.28
N GLY A 184 -5.21 3.30 13.97
CA GLY A 184 -6.47 2.82 13.44
C GLY A 184 -7.23 3.83 12.58
N PRO A 185 -8.34 3.40 11.99
CA PRO A 185 -9.18 4.27 11.18
C PRO A 185 -9.95 5.26 12.06
N VAL A 186 -9.97 6.51 11.61
CA VAL A 186 -10.75 7.61 12.20
C VAL A 186 -11.58 8.30 11.13
N PHE A 187 -12.64 8.98 11.55
CA PHE A 187 -13.68 9.46 10.67
C PHE A 187 -13.99 10.93 10.93
N ARG A 188 -14.07 11.73 9.86
CA ARG A 188 -14.39 13.15 9.90
C ARG A 188 -15.57 13.41 8.98
N ALA A 189 -16.72 13.78 9.53
CA ALA A 189 -17.97 13.93 8.77
C ALA A 189 -18.11 15.30 8.09
N GLU A 190 -17.08 16.13 8.12
CA GLU A 190 -17.09 17.44 7.48
C GLU A 190 -16.97 17.31 5.96
N LYS A 191 -17.85 17.99 5.24
CA LYS A 191 -17.73 18.16 3.79
C LYS A 191 -16.60 19.14 3.48
N SER A 192 -15.56 18.67 2.81
CA SER A 192 -14.47 19.52 2.35
C SER A 192 -14.21 19.29 0.87
N THR A 193 -13.93 20.38 0.17
CA THR A 193 -13.54 20.38 -1.24
C THR A 193 -12.03 20.37 -1.44
N THR A 194 -11.24 20.38 -0.35
CA THR A 194 -9.78 20.39 -0.46
C THR A 194 -9.24 18.99 -0.71
N LYS A 195 -8.15 18.90 -1.47
CA LYS A 195 -7.49 17.63 -1.81
C LYS A 195 -6.81 16.92 -0.61
N ARG A 196 -6.78 17.56 0.56
CA ARG A 196 -6.09 17.08 1.77
C ARG A 196 -7.03 16.67 2.89
N HIS A 197 -8.34 16.87 2.73
CA HIS A 197 -9.32 16.41 3.69
C HIS A 197 -9.92 15.08 3.23
N LEU A 198 -9.78 14.09 4.09
CA LEU A 198 -10.39 12.78 3.91
C LEU A 198 -11.46 12.59 4.99
N THR A 199 -12.53 11.92 4.64
CA THR A 199 -13.59 11.55 5.58
C THR A 199 -13.24 10.30 6.39
N GLU A 200 -12.26 9.53 5.93
CA GLU A 200 -11.69 8.37 6.61
C GLU A 200 -10.18 8.36 6.37
N PHE A 201 -9.40 8.19 7.43
CA PHE A 201 -7.95 8.03 7.36
C PHE A 201 -7.43 7.27 8.57
N TRP A 202 -6.21 6.77 8.49
CA TRP A 202 -5.54 6.13 9.60
C TRP A 202 -4.77 7.18 10.41
N MET A 203 -5.01 7.17 11.72
CA MET A 203 -4.36 8.08 12.66
C MET A 203 -3.55 7.25 13.66
N MET A 204 -2.40 7.76 14.04
CA MET A 204 -1.64 7.27 15.18
C MET A 204 -1.80 8.29 16.30
N ASP A 205 -2.47 7.88 17.35
CA ASP A 205 -2.60 8.61 18.60
C ASP A 205 -1.72 7.95 19.65
N ALA A 206 -0.96 8.74 20.42
CA ALA A 206 -0.12 8.23 21.51
C ALA A 206 -0.24 9.11 22.73
N GLU A 207 -0.53 8.50 23.87
CA GLU A 207 -0.71 9.15 25.15
C GLU A 207 0.33 8.64 26.16
N ALA A 208 0.90 9.56 26.93
CA ALA A 208 1.90 9.25 27.96
C ALA A 208 1.64 10.04 29.23
N ALA A 209 1.47 9.33 30.34
CA ALA A 209 1.40 9.94 31.66
C ALA A 209 2.75 10.54 32.06
N PHE A 210 2.72 11.66 32.77
CA PHE A 210 3.90 12.35 33.32
C PHE A 210 4.91 12.87 32.30
N MET A 211 4.52 12.98 31.00
CA MET A 211 5.36 13.54 29.94
C MET A 211 4.98 15.02 29.74
N GLU A 212 5.92 15.91 29.97
CA GLU A 212 5.76 17.34 29.80
C GLU A 212 5.99 17.77 28.34
N HIS A 213 5.62 19.00 28.00
CA HIS A 213 5.65 19.52 26.63
C HIS A 213 7.02 19.35 25.93
N ASP A 214 8.10 19.73 26.61
CA ASP A 214 9.45 19.69 25.98
C ASP A 214 9.91 18.25 25.73
N GLU A 215 9.58 17.33 26.64
CA GLU A 215 9.85 15.91 26.46
C GLU A 215 9.05 15.33 25.29
N HIS A 216 7.80 15.77 25.15
CA HIS A 216 6.94 15.35 24.03
C HIS A 216 7.48 15.81 22.67
N VAL A 217 8.01 17.05 22.61
CA VAL A 217 8.65 17.56 21.36
C VAL A 217 9.86 16.69 20.99
N VAL A 218 10.72 16.38 21.95
CA VAL A 218 11.89 15.50 21.72
C VAL A 218 11.46 14.11 21.26
N PHE A 219 10.42 13.56 21.88
CA PHE A 219 9.85 12.27 21.50
C PHE A 219 9.33 12.27 20.06
N GLN A 220 8.57 13.31 19.64
CA GLN A 220 8.07 13.44 18.27
C GLN A 220 9.20 13.56 17.24
N GLU A 221 10.25 14.34 17.55
CA GLU A 221 11.42 14.42 16.67
C GLU A 221 12.10 13.05 16.51
N GLY A 222 12.21 12.28 17.58
CA GLY A 222 12.76 10.94 17.59
C GLY A 222 11.95 10.00 16.69
N LEU A 223 10.63 10.01 16.80
CA LEU A 223 9.72 9.22 15.98
C LEU A 223 9.88 9.55 14.48
N ILE A 224 9.85 10.84 14.12
CA ILE A 224 9.98 11.27 12.73
C ILE A 224 11.33 10.85 12.15
N LYS A 225 12.43 11.09 12.89
CA LYS A 225 13.77 10.67 12.48
C LYS A 225 13.86 9.15 12.28
N TYR A 226 13.25 8.38 13.17
CA TYR A 226 13.23 6.92 13.06
C TYR A 226 12.51 6.45 11.80
N ILE A 227 11.30 6.97 11.54
CA ILE A 227 10.51 6.63 10.35
C ILE A 227 11.27 6.97 9.06
N VAL A 228 11.82 8.20 8.98
CA VAL A 228 12.57 8.65 7.78
C VAL A 228 13.77 7.77 7.53
N ASN A 229 14.58 7.49 8.56
CA ASN A 229 15.76 6.65 8.42
C ASN A 229 15.41 5.23 7.97
N LYS A 230 14.34 4.64 8.51
CA LYS A 230 13.90 3.31 8.11
C LYS A 230 13.43 3.30 6.66
N CYS A 231 12.67 4.29 6.22
CA CYS A 231 12.25 4.41 4.82
C CYS A 231 13.46 4.59 3.87
N LEU A 232 14.46 5.38 4.23
CA LEU A 232 15.68 5.58 3.43
C LEU A 232 16.51 4.30 3.30
N VAL A 233 16.43 3.39 4.25
CA VAL A 233 17.15 2.10 4.23
C VAL A 233 16.36 1.01 3.49
N GLU A 234 15.05 0.91 3.73
CA GLU A 234 14.25 -0.22 3.25
C GLU A 234 13.49 0.05 1.94
N CYS A 235 13.37 1.32 1.53
CA CYS A 235 12.67 1.73 0.30
C CYS A 235 13.63 2.27 -0.75
N VAL A 236 14.81 1.64 -0.89
CA VAL A 236 15.84 2.05 -1.88
C VAL A 236 15.53 1.39 -3.21
N GLU A 237 14.71 2.02 -4.05
CA GLU A 237 14.57 1.74 -5.49
C GLU A 237 14.33 3.02 -6.28
#